data_2ea752de9cd6bb9a2a453760fa0b6ad9
#
_entry.id   2ea752de9cd6bb9a2a453760fa0b6ad9
#
_cell.length_a   1.000
_cell.length_b   1.000
_cell.length_c   1.000
_cell.angle_alpha   90.00
_cell.angle_beta   90.00
_cell.angle_gamma   90.00
#
_symmetry.space_group_name_H-M   'P 1'
#
loop_
_entity.id
_entity.type
_entity.pdbx_description
1 polymer ?
#
loop_
_entity_poly.entity_id
_entity_poly.type
_entity_poly.pdbx_seq_one_letter_code
_entity_poly.pdbx_strand_id
1 'polypeptide(L)'
;MCAGITCALTPAYNLRWRIGFYPTTLLELSLLATMVVFLVETLRYRRRPQWRNPFTWPALLFLTAGAIAVLVAPDHRAALGLFKAYLLEPIAFFFVLIEVLSSWRRAAVVLLCFGVAGIAISIPNAALVLDALGHHTLNAALAAPVVIYNTPNAVALFLVPMIAVASSLAAYTPQRRGRLIATGFLVIAVPACLLTFSRGGYLGLLAIGVGLALGHRRRIALVAATLVAALAVSRIPPIASRLGHEVNLADPNNSLVERARLWGATLRMLRDHPLFGGGLSGFKQAIAPYGLRQSAAEDVMYPHNIVLNAWTETGILGLVAFGWLLIQAVRVAITGWREAEPSWRPLYPGVILAVVAMVVHGLVDVPYWKNDLSVEFWALLALAWAGLRWRGPAAGHG
;
A
#
# COMPACT_ATOMS: atom_id res chain seq x y z
N MET A 1 -15.32 16.36 -3.87
CA MET A 1 -15.65 15.45 -4.99
C MET A 1 -14.39 15.01 -5.73
N CYS A 2 -13.55 15.90 -6.26
CA CYS A 2 -12.32 15.54 -7.00
C CYS A 2 -11.41 14.55 -6.26
N ALA A 3 -11.10 14.79 -4.99
CA ALA A 3 -10.27 13.89 -4.19
C ALA A 3 -10.82 12.46 -4.08
N GLY A 4 -12.15 12.28 -4.01
CA GLY A 4 -12.77 10.95 -4.06
C GLY A 4 -12.58 10.28 -5.42
N ILE A 5 -12.75 11.02 -6.51
CA ILE A 5 -12.51 10.51 -7.88
C ILE A 5 -11.06 10.06 -8.02
N THR A 6 -10.10 10.84 -7.54
CA THR A 6 -8.67 10.45 -7.54
C THR A 6 -8.46 9.12 -6.81
N CYS A 7 -9.09 8.91 -5.64
CA CYS A 7 -9.01 7.64 -4.92
C CYS A 7 -9.65 6.47 -5.69
N ALA A 8 -10.74 6.69 -6.43
CA ALA A 8 -11.34 5.68 -7.29
C ALA A 8 -10.47 5.34 -8.52
N LEU A 9 -9.67 6.30 -8.97
CA LEU A 9 -8.79 6.16 -10.15
C LEU A 9 -7.37 5.66 -9.80
N THR A 10 -7.10 5.28 -8.55
CA THR A 10 -5.76 4.75 -8.18
C THR A 10 -5.26 3.62 -9.08
N PRO A 11 -6.08 2.61 -9.49
CA PRO A 11 -5.61 1.57 -10.40
C PRO A 11 -5.32 2.07 -11.82
N ALA A 12 -5.85 3.24 -12.18
CA ALA A 12 -5.71 3.80 -13.52
C ALA A 12 -4.32 4.41 -13.81
N TYR A 13 -3.34 4.22 -12.91
CA TYR A 13 -1.94 4.57 -13.17
C TYR A 13 -1.33 3.75 -14.32
N ASN A 14 -1.94 2.62 -14.67
CA ASN A 14 -1.55 1.80 -15.82
C ASN A 14 -2.07 2.35 -17.17
N LEU A 15 -3.07 3.23 -17.13
CA LEU A 15 -3.52 3.95 -18.32
C LEU A 15 -2.55 5.10 -18.59
N ARG A 16 -1.58 4.84 -19.48
CA ARG A 16 -0.45 5.71 -19.78
C ARG A 16 -0.55 6.24 -21.20
N TRP A 17 -0.25 7.53 -21.36
CA TRP A 17 -0.08 8.17 -22.65
C TRP A 17 0.93 9.31 -22.58
N ARG A 18 1.09 10.06 -23.64
CA ARG A 18 1.97 11.23 -23.69
C ARG A 18 1.19 12.46 -24.10
N ILE A 19 1.44 13.57 -23.40
CA ILE A 19 1.00 14.91 -23.81
C ILE A 19 2.26 15.64 -24.32
N GLY A 20 2.43 15.66 -25.63
CA GLY A 20 3.69 16.08 -26.26
C GLY A 20 4.85 15.16 -25.83
N PHE A 21 5.88 15.73 -25.21
CA PHE A 21 7.05 14.98 -24.71
C PHE A 21 6.83 14.40 -23.29
N TYR A 22 5.75 14.78 -22.61
CA TYR A 22 5.52 14.46 -21.19
C TYR A 22 4.71 13.17 -21.04
N PRO A 23 5.29 12.09 -20.47
CA PRO A 23 4.54 10.87 -20.16
C PRO A 23 3.65 11.11 -18.93
N THR A 24 2.39 10.72 -19.01
CA THR A 24 1.41 10.88 -17.94
C THR A 24 0.50 9.67 -17.80
N THR A 25 -0.26 9.64 -16.70
CA THR A 25 -1.26 8.61 -16.41
C THR A 25 -2.59 9.25 -16.04
N LEU A 26 -3.68 8.49 -16.13
CA LEU A 26 -4.99 8.99 -15.69
C LEU A 26 -5.00 9.33 -14.20
N LEU A 27 -4.31 8.54 -13.38
CA LEU A 27 -4.15 8.84 -11.95
C LEU A 27 -3.44 10.19 -11.76
N GLU A 28 -2.32 10.42 -12.42
CA GLU A 28 -1.56 11.67 -12.31
C GLU A 28 -2.40 12.88 -12.70
N LEU A 29 -3.14 12.81 -13.82
CA LEU A 29 -4.03 13.91 -14.22
C LEU A 29 -5.11 14.18 -13.19
N SER A 30 -5.67 13.14 -12.57
CA SER A 30 -6.68 13.31 -11.52
C SER A 30 -6.09 13.93 -10.23
N LEU A 31 -4.84 13.58 -9.88
CA LEU A 31 -4.10 14.20 -8.78
C LEU A 31 -3.86 15.69 -9.06
N LEU A 32 -3.31 16.01 -10.23
CA LEU A 32 -3.04 17.41 -10.64
C LEU A 32 -4.34 18.23 -10.69
N ALA A 33 -5.42 17.69 -11.27
CA ALA A 33 -6.72 18.36 -11.29
C ALA A 33 -7.24 18.62 -9.86
N THR A 34 -7.10 17.66 -8.95
CA THR A 34 -7.50 17.83 -7.55
C THR A 34 -6.66 18.92 -6.85
N MET A 35 -5.35 18.96 -7.09
CA MET A 35 -4.48 19.99 -6.55
C MET A 35 -4.80 21.37 -7.10
N VAL A 36 -5.07 21.49 -8.41
CA VAL A 36 -5.46 22.76 -9.04
C VAL A 36 -6.80 23.27 -8.47
N VAL A 37 -7.82 22.42 -8.38
CA VAL A 37 -9.12 22.79 -7.77
C VAL A 37 -8.93 23.23 -6.33
N PHE A 38 -8.14 22.52 -5.54
CA PHE A 38 -7.85 22.89 -4.15
C PHE A 38 -7.12 24.23 -4.06
N LEU A 39 -6.12 24.48 -4.93
CA LEU A 39 -5.39 25.75 -4.99
C LEU A 39 -6.33 26.91 -5.33
N VAL A 40 -7.17 26.77 -6.37
CA VAL A 40 -8.15 27.77 -6.77
C VAL A 40 -9.13 28.09 -5.63
N GLU A 41 -9.67 27.06 -4.96
CA GLU A 41 -10.56 27.25 -3.80
C GLU A 41 -9.83 27.96 -2.64
N THR A 42 -8.59 27.55 -2.36
CA THR A 42 -7.77 28.13 -1.29
C THR A 42 -7.50 29.62 -1.53
N LEU A 43 -7.14 30.00 -2.76
CA LEU A 43 -6.92 31.38 -3.16
C LEU A 43 -8.22 32.19 -3.15
N ARG A 44 -9.29 31.66 -3.74
CA ARG A 44 -10.61 32.33 -3.83
C ARG A 44 -11.20 32.63 -2.46
N TYR A 45 -11.11 31.67 -1.52
CA TYR A 45 -11.67 31.81 -0.18
C TYR A 45 -10.66 32.26 0.87
N ARG A 46 -9.42 32.62 0.45
CA ARG A 46 -8.33 33.06 1.32
C ARG A 46 -8.11 32.13 2.51
N ARG A 47 -8.28 30.82 2.33
CA ARG A 47 -8.05 29.82 3.36
C ARG A 47 -6.55 29.70 3.63
N ARG A 48 -6.19 29.44 4.90
CA ARG A 48 -4.80 29.13 5.29
C ARG A 48 -4.71 27.65 5.56
N PRO A 49 -4.11 26.84 4.67
CA PRO A 49 -3.93 25.43 4.90
C PRO A 49 -3.10 25.17 6.15
N GLN A 50 -3.46 24.12 6.91
CA GLN A 50 -2.74 23.76 8.13
C GLN A 50 -1.61 22.79 7.79
N TRP A 51 -0.41 23.33 7.66
CA TRP A 51 0.78 22.53 7.37
C TRP A 51 1.32 21.77 8.58
N ARG A 52 0.99 22.21 9.82
CA ARG A 52 1.50 21.57 11.05
C ARG A 52 0.66 20.36 11.43
N ASN A 53 1.25 19.19 11.25
CA ASN A 53 0.68 17.91 11.65
C ASN A 53 1.82 16.93 11.97
N PRO A 54 1.55 15.76 12.61
CA PRO A 54 2.59 14.81 13.02
C PRO A 54 3.40 14.23 11.85
N PHE A 55 2.90 14.31 10.62
CA PHE A 55 3.53 13.75 9.43
C PHE A 55 4.38 14.78 8.67
N THR A 56 4.28 16.09 8.99
CA THR A 56 4.98 17.14 8.22
C THR A 56 6.50 16.95 8.20
N TRP A 57 7.12 16.75 9.36
CA TRP A 57 8.58 16.60 9.44
C TRP A 57 9.10 15.31 8.79
N PRO A 58 8.53 14.11 9.08
CA PRO A 58 8.96 12.92 8.37
C PRO A 58 8.67 12.97 6.87
N ALA A 59 7.59 13.64 6.42
CA ALA A 59 7.32 13.86 4.99
C ALA A 59 8.39 14.76 4.34
N LEU A 60 8.76 15.88 4.98
CA LEU A 60 9.83 16.75 4.48
C LEU A 60 11.18 16.04 4.44
N LEU A 61 11.50 15.25 5.46
CA LEU A 61 12.71 14.44 5.49
C LEU A 61 12.72 13.42 4.35
N PHE A 62 11.57 12.78 4.07
CA PHE A 62 11.43 11.80 3.00
C PHE A 62 11.55 12.46 1.62
N LEU A 63 10.97 13.65 1.42
CA LEU A 63 11.16 14.45 0.20
C LEU A 63 12.62 14.85 0.01
N THR A 64 13.29 15.30 1.07
CA THR A 64 14.72 15.67 1.01
C THR A 64 15.58 14.46 0.63
N ALA A 65 15.32 13.29 1.26
CA ALA A 65 16.02 12.05 0.92
C ALA A 65 15.78 11.66 -0.55
N GLY A 66 14.54 11.76 -1.03
CA GLY A 66 14.20 11.50 -2.42
C GLY A 66 14.88 12.47 -3.40
N ALA A 67 14.96 13.76 -3.06
CA ALA A 67 15.67 14.75 -3.88
C ALA A 67 17.18 14.46 -3.97
N ILE A 68 17.80 14.10 -2.84
CA ILE A 68 19.21 13.62 -2.82
C ILE A 68 19.34 12.37 -3.68
N ALA A 69 18.41 11.41 -3.57
CA ALA A 69 18.43 10.17 -4.32
C ALA A 69 18.28 10.39 -5.84
N VAL A 70 17.61 11.46 -6.29
CA VAL A 70 17.59 11.87 -7.70
C VAL A 70 18.98 12.35 -8.14
N LEU A 71 19.68 13.12 -7.29
CA LEU A 71 21.00 13.66 -7.63
C LEU A 71 22.10 12.58 -7.74
N VAL A 72 21.96 11.49 -6.99
CA VAL A 72 22.93 10.37 -7.02
C VAL A 72 22.52 9.24 -7.98
N ALA A 73 21.31 9.30 -8.55
CA ALA A 73 20.81 8.28 -9.45
C ALA A 73 21.60 8.23 -10.77
N PRO A 74 21.83 7.06 -11.35
CA PRO A 74 22.52 6.92 -12.63
C PRO A 74 21.71 7.45 -13.82
N ASP A 75 20.37 7.47 -13.72
CA ASP A 75 19.45 8.10 -14.68
C ASP A 75 18.57 9.12 -13.96
N HIS A 76 18.99 10.39 -13.97
CA HIS A 76 18.27 11.49 -13.34
C HIS A 76 16.86 11.70 -13.89
N ARG A 77 16.62 11.41 -15.17
CA ARG A 77 15.29 11.57 -15.78
C ARG A 77 14.31 10.54 -15.25
N ALA A 78 14.71 9.27 -15.20
CA ALA A 78 13.90 8.20 -14.63
C ALA A 78 13.68 8.44 -13.12
N ALA A 79 14.74 8.81 -12.40
CA ALA A 79 14.69 9.13 -10.98
C ALA A 79 13.75 10.28 -10.65
N LEU A 80 13.78 11.37 -11.42
CA LEU A 80 12.86 12.50 -11.25
C LEU A 80 11.40 12.09 -11.50
N GLY A 81 11.15 11.19 -12.46
CA GLY A 81 9.83 10.63 -12.71
C GLY A 81 9.30 9.86 -11.50
N LEU A 82 10.14 9.01 -10.87
CA LEU A 82 9.76 8.27 -9.66
C LEU A 82 9.63 9.19 -8.44
N PHE A 83 10.53 10.16 -8.27
CA PHE A 83 10.43 11.16 -7.20
C PHE A 83 9.09 11.89 -7.24
N LYS A 84 8.68 12.34 -8.42
CA LYS A 84 7.40 13.00 -8.63
C LYS A 84 6.25 12.06 -8.26
N ALA A 85 6.23 10.86 -8.84
CA ALA A 85 5.09 9.95 -8.78
C ALA A 85 4.94 9.23 -7.43
N TYR A 86 6.03 8.95 -6.71
CA TYR A 86 5.98 8.17 -5.48
C TYR A 86 6.12 9.01 -4.20
N LEU A 87 6.70 10.22 -4.32
CA LEU A 87 6.93 11.09 -3.17
C LEU A 87 6.16 12.40 -3.30
N LEU A 88 6.46 13.22 -4.30
CA LEU A 88 5.96 14.59 -4.38
C LEU A 88 4.43 14.66 -4.51
N GLU A 89 3.87 13.96 -5.49
CA GLU A 89 2.42 13.97 -5.76
C GLU A 89 1.60 13.35 -4.63
N PRO A 90 1.95 12.15 -4.09
CA PRO A 90 1.18 11.57 -3.00
C PRO A 90 1.28 12.39 -1.69
N ILE A 91 2.43 12.98 -1.39
CA ILE A 91 2.59 13.86 -0.23
C ILE A 91 1.78 15.15 -0.40
N ALA A 92 1.81 15.76 -1.59
CA ALA A 92 0.97 16.93 -1.87
C ALA A 92 -0.53 16.58 -1.77
N PHE A 93 -0.94 15.43 -2.27
CA PHE A 93 -2.32 14.94 -2.14
C PHE A 93 -2.72 14.70 -0.68
N PHE A 94 -1.81 14.21 0.17
CA PHE A 94 -2.04 14.10 1.61
C PHE A 94 -2.42 15.47 2.21
N PHE A 95 -1.68 16.53 1.90
CA PHE A 95 -1.99 17.88 2.41
C PHE A 95 -3.34 18.41 1.89
N VAL A 96 -3.71 18.09 0.67
CA VAL A 96 -5.06 18.38 0.14
C VAL A 96 -6.12 17.61 0.92
N LEU A 97 -5.91 16.31 1.13
CA LEU A 97 -6.88 15.45 1.81
C LEU A 97 -7.14 15.88 3.25
N ILE A 98 -6.12 16.22 4.04
CA ILE A 98 -6.32 16.65 5.43
C ILE A 98 -7.18 17.93 5.56
N GLU A 99 -7.20 18.77 4.54
CA GLU A 99 -8.05 19.96 4.49
C GLU A 99 -9.47 19.65 4.00
N VAL A 100 -9.60 18.70 3.08
CA VAL A 100 -10.91 18.29 2.52
C VAL A 100 -11.68 17.40 3.49
N LEU A 101 -11.00 16.57 4.29
CA LEU A 101 -11.60 15.60 5.21
C LEU A 101 -12.08 16.27 6.51
N SER A 102 -13.07 17.14 6.40
CA SER A 102 -13.62 17.90 7.53
C SER A 102 -14.83 17.24 8.22
N SER A 103 -15.17 15.99 7.89
CA SER A 103 -16.24 15.21 8.53
C SER A 103 -16.14 13.73 8.18
N TRP A 104 -16.73 12.87 9.05
CA TRP A 104 -16.84 11.44 8.77
C TRP A 104 -17.53 11.13 7.42
N ARG A 105 -18.53 11.92 7.05
CA ARG A 105 -19.22 11.75 5.75
C ARG A 105 -18.23 11.88 4.57
N ARG A 106 -17.33 12.86 4.61
CA ARG A 106 -16.31 13.04 3.57
C ARG A 106 -15.27 11.91 3.58
N ALA A 107 -14.86 11.47 4.78
CA ALA A 107 -13.99 10.31 4.91
C ALA A 107 -14.64 9.03 4.37
N ALA A 108 -15.93 8.81 4.67
CA ALA A 108 -16.68 7.68 4.13
C ALA A 108 -16.76 7.70 2.60
N VAL A 109 -16.89 8.87 1.97
CA VAL A 109 -16.84 9.01 0.50
C VAL A 109 -15.47 8.58 -0.04
N VAL A 110 -14.37 9.02 0.57
CA VAL A 110 -13.01 8.62 0.17
C VAL A 110 -12.82 7.11 0.32
N LEU A 111 -13.26 6.53 1.45
CA LEU A 111 -13.21 5.09 1.69
C LEU A 111 -14.06 4.30 0.67
N LEU A 112 -15.25 4.79 0.33
CA LEU A 112 -16.10 4.18 -0.70
C LEU A 112 -15.45 4.25 -2.08
N CYS A 113 -14.79 5.36 -2.42
CA CYS A 113 -14.08 5.50 -3.69
C CYS A 113 -12.89 4.51 -3.79
N PHE A 114 -12.13 4.32 -2.72
CA PHE A 114 -11.14 3.24 -2.66
C PHE A 114 -11.79 1.86 -2.73
N GLY A 115 -12.93 1.66 -2.07
CA GLY A 115 -13.70 0.42 -2.17
C GLY A 115 -14.13 0.12 -3.60
N VAL A 116 -14.58 1.12 -4.36
CA VAL A 116 -14.89 0.99 -5.80
C VAL A 116 -13.65 0.60 -6.58
N ALA A 117 -12.50 1.24 -6.35
CA ALA A 117 -11.23 0.88 -6.96
C ALA A 117 -10.85 -0.59 -6.66
N GLY A 118 -10.96 -1.01 -5.39
CA GLY A 118 -10.69 -2.38 -4.97
C GLY A 118 -11.62 -3.41 -5.64
N ILE A 119 -12.92 -3.12 -5.75
CA ILE A 119 -13.89 -3.99 -6.44
C ILE A 119 -13.61 -4.05 -7.95
N ALA A 120 -13.30 -2.91 -8.56
CA ALA A 120 -12.97 -2.83 -9.99
C ALA A 120 -11.74 -3.66 -10.38
N ILE A 121 -10.80 -3.87 -9.44
CA ILE A 121 -9.67 -4.78 -9.62
C ILE A 121 -10.07 -6.23 -9.28
N SER A 122 -10.78 -6.42 -8.17
CA SER A 122 -11.06 -7.74 -7.60
C SER A 122 -11.89 -8.61 -8.55
N ILE A 123 -12.98 -8.06 -9.10
CA ILE A 123 -13.92 -8.84 -9.92
C ILE A 123 -13.27 -9.34 -11.21
N PRO A 124 -12.63 -8.50 -12.06
CA PRO A 124 -12.03 -8.99 -13.29
C PRO A 124 -10.87 -9.98 -13.06
N ASN A 125 -10.03 -9.72 -12.03
CA ASN A 125 -8.93 -10.63 -11.72
C ASN A 125 -9.45 -11.99 -11.20
N ALA A 126 -10.45 -11.99 -10.32
CA ALA A 126 -11.06 -13.23 -9.84
C ALA A 126 -11.72 -14.01 -10.99
N ALA A 127 -12.48 -13.33 -11.85
CA ALA A 127 -13.11 -13.95 -13.01
C ALA A 127 -12.09 -14.61 -13.95
N LEU A 128 -11.00 -13.92 -14.27
CA LEU A 128 -9.93 -14.44 -15.13
C LEU A 128 -9.25 -15.68 -14.52
N VAL A 129 -8.98 -15.67 -13.23
CA VAL A 129 -8.35 -16.82 -12.54
C VAL A 129 -9.33 -17.99 -12.42
N LEU A 130 -10.62 -17.74 -12.15
CA LEU A 130 -11.64 -18.79 -12.10
C LEU A 130 -11.88 -19.43 -13.47
N ASP A 131 -11.85 -18.63 -14.54
CA ASP A 131 -11.92 -19.12 -15.91
C ASP A 131 -10.72 -20.05 -16.23
N ALA A 132 -9.49 -19.60 -15.90
CA ALA A 132 -8.29 -20.41 -16.08
C ALA A 132 -8.29 -21.70 -15.26
N LEU A 133 -8.88 -21.67 -14.06
CA LEU A 133 -9.09 -22.88 -13.24
C LEU A 133 -10.11 -23.82 -13.88
N GLY A 134 -11.23 -23.30 -14.37
CA GLY A 134 -12.30 -24.08 -15.02
C GLY A 134 -11.84 -24.78 -16.30
N HIS A 135 -10.97 -24.14 -17.08
CA HIS A 135 -10.40 -24.69 -18.30
C HIS A 135 -9.09 -25.47 -18.08
N HIS A 136 -8.65 -25.67 -16.84
CA HIS A 136 -7.38 -26.34 -16.47
C HIS A 136 -6.14 -25.71 -17.16
N THR A 137 -6.18 -24.41 -17.48
CA THR A 137 -5.08 -23.68 -18.10
C THR A 137 -4.17 -23.01 -17.08
N LEU A 138 -4.54 -23.01 -15.79
CA LEU A 138 -3.73 -22.43 -14.73
C LEU A 138 -2.49 -23.30 -14.48
N ASN A 139 -1.32 -22.76 -14.79
CA ASN A 139 -0.06 -23.38 -14.40
C ASN A 139 0.35 -22.87 -13.01
N ALA A 140 0.33 -23.76 -12.01
CA ALA A 140 0.67 -23.43 -10.64
C ALA A 140 2.13 -22.96 -10.45
N ALA A 141 3.04 -23.32 -11.35
CA ALA A 141 4.43 -22.86 -11.35
C ALA A 141 4.57 -21.40 -11.86
N LEU A 142 3.62 -20.95 -12.67
CA LEU A 142 3.60 -19.61 -13.23
C LEU A 142 2.79 -18.65 -12.35
N ALA A 143 2.96 -17.34 -12.58
CA ALA A 143 2.12 -16.33 -11.95
C ALA A 143 0.66 -16.46 -12.42
N ALA A 144 -0.31 -16.21 -11.52
CA ALA A 144 -1.71 -16.14 -11.90
C ALA A 144 -1.92 -15.07 -12.98
N PRO A 145 -2.87 -15.28 -13.92
CA PRO A 145 -3.22 -14.26 -14.90
C PRO A 145 -3.80 -13.03 -14.19
N VAL A 146 -3.53 -11.85 -14.73
CA VAL A 146 -3.97 -10.57 -14.18
C VAL A 146 -4.56 -9.65 -15.22
N VAL A 147 -5.49 -8.80 -14.80
CA VAL A 147 -6.05 -7.69 -15.56
C VAL A 147 -5.62 -6.39 -14.87
N ILE A 148 -5.44 -5.31 -15.60
CA ILE A 148 -5.09 -3.97 -15.09
C ILE A 148 -3.65 -3.90 -14.57
N TYR A 149 -3.26 -4.76 -13.63
CA TYR A 149 -1.89 -4.81 -13.08
C TYR A 149 -0.97 -5.71 -13.89
N ASN A 150 0.34 -5.50 -13.75
CA ASN A 150 1.34 -6.32 -14.47
C ASN A 150 1.66 -7.64 -13.75
N THR A 151 1.36 -7.73 -12.45
CA THR A 151 1.64 -8.91 -11.64
C THR A 151 0.53 -9.16 -10.62
N PRO A 152 0.25 -10.42 -10.25
CA PRO A 152 -0.74 -10.73 -9.22
C PRO A 152 -0.34 -10.20 -7.83
N ASN A 153 0.96 -10.10 -7.53
CA ASN A 153 1.42 -9.47 -6.30
C ASN A 153 0.97 -8.02 -6.18
N ALA A 154 0.94 -7.27 -7.30
CA ALA A 154 0.49 -5.88 -7.30
C ALA A 154 -0.99 -5.75 -6.90
N VAL A 155 -1.84 -6.70 -7.33
CA VAL A 155 -3.24 -6.79 -6.88
C VAL A 155 -3.33 -6.99 -5.37
N ALA A 156 -2.55 -7.94 -4.83
CA ALA A 156 -2.53 -8.19 -3.39
C ALA A 156 -1.99 -6.99 -2.59
N LEU A 157 -0.92 -6.34 -3.07
CA LEU A 157 -0.34 -5.14 -2.44
C LEU A 157 -1.36 -4.01 -2.29
N PHE A 158 -2.21 -3.81 -3.32
CA PHE A 158 -3.26 -2.80 -3.31
C PHE A 158 -4.47 -3.21 -2.43
N LEU A 159 -4.88 -4.49 -2.44
CA LEU A 159 -6.07 -4.92 -1.71
C LEU A 159 -5.83 -5.06 -0.20
N VAL A 160 -4.64 -5.47 0.24
CA VAL A 160 -4.37 -5.80 1.65
C VAL A 160 -4.63 -4.62 2.61
N PRO A 161 -4.16 -3.38 2.38
CA PRO A 161 -4.46 -2.26 3.26
C PRO A 161 -5.95 -1.91 3.28
N MET A 162 -6.65 -2.01 2.14
CA MET A 162 -8.10 -1.79 2.07
C MET A 162 -8.88 -2.85 2.85
N ILE A 163 -8.48 -4.13 2.72
CA ILE A 163 -9.06 -5.24 3.49
C ILE A 163 -8.86 -5.00 4.99
N ALA A 164 -7.70 -4.50 5.43
CA ALA A 164 -7.44 -4.18 6.82
C ALA A 164 -8.42 -3.13 7.37
N VAL A 165 -8.59 -2.01 6.63
CA VAL A 165 -9.53 -0.95 7.01
C VAL A 165 -10.97 -1.45 6.99
N ALA A 166 -11.39 -2.16 5.92
CA ALA A 166 -12.73 -2.71 5.81
C ALA A 166 -13.04 -3.73 6.92
N SER A 167 -12.07 -4.56 7.30
CA SER A 167 -12.20 -5.52 8.39
C SER A 167 -12.48 -4.84 9.73
N SER A 168 -11.76 -3.75 10.01
CA SER A 168 -12.01 -2.93 11.20
C SER A 168 -13.38 -2.26 11.19
N LEU A 169 -13.76 -1.69 10.04
CA LEU A 169 -15.09 -1.08 9.88
C LEU A 169 -16.21 -2.10 10.03
N ALA A 170 -16.06 -3.30 9.47
CA ALA A 170 -17.02 -4.39 9.64
C ALA A 170 -17.14 -4.84 11.11
N ALA A 171 -16.03 -4.88 11.85
CA ALA A 171 -16.00 -5.32 13.24
C ALA A 171 -16.54 -4.28 14.22
N TYR A 172 -16.21 -3.01 14.03
CA TYR A 172 -16.37 -1.98 15.08
C TYR A 172 -17.37 -0.86 14.72
N THR A 173 -17.83 -0.75 13.46
CA THR A 173 -18.81 0.29 13.11
C THR A 173 -20.19 -0.01 13.71
N PRO A 174 -20.79 0.90 14.52
CA PRO A 174 -22.08 0.66 15.13
C PRO A 174 -23.22 0.67 14.11
N GLN A 175 -23.13 1.45 13.04
CA GLN A 175 -24.15 1.60 12.02
C GLN A 175 -24.22 0.36 11.13
N ARG A 176 -25.40 -0.30 11.09
CA ARG A 176 -25.65 -1.52 10.29
C ARG A 176 -25.26 -1.34 8.82
N ARG A 177 -25.61 -0.18 8.22
CA ARG A 177 -25.30 0.11 6.81
C ARG A 177 -23.80 0.12 6.54
N GLY A 178 -23.03 0.79 7.40
CA GLY A 178 -21.57 0.84 7.27
C GLY A 178 -20.93 -0.55 7.38
N ARG A 179 -21.40 -1.36 8.35
CA ARG A 179 -20.95 -2.75 8.50
C ARG A 179 -21.25 -3.59 7.26
N LEU A 180 -22.47 -3.50 6.72
CA LEU A 180 -22.87 -4.26 5.54
C LEU A 180 -22.04 -3.89 4.31
N ILE A 181 -21.74 -2.60 4.10
CA ILE A 181 -20.90 -2.14 2.99
C ILE A 181 -19.49 -2.70 3.16
N ALA A 182 -18.89 -2.57 4.35
CA ALA A 182 -17.55 -3.08 4.62
C ALA A 182 -17.50 -4.61 4.47
N THR A 183 -18.48 -5.34 4.98
CA THR A 183 -18.57 -6.80 4.82
C THR A 183 -18.76 -7.19 3.35
N GLY A 184 -19.60 -6.48 2.60
CA GLY A 184 -19.79 -6.72 1.15
C GLY A 184 -18.48 -6.54 0.36
N PHE A 185 -17.70 -5.52 0.70
CA PHE A 185 -16.36 -5.35 0.13
C PHE A 185 -15.44 -6.55 0.47
N LEU A 186 -15.42 -6.99 1.73
CA LEU A 186 -14.58 -8.12 2.17
C LEU A 186 -14.95 -9.43 1.47
N VAL A 187 -16.23 -9.70 1.26
CA VAL A 187 -16.73 -10.90 0.54
C VAL A 187 -16.17 -10.98 -0.88
N ILE A 188 -15.89 -9.84 -1.50
CA ILE A 188 -15.32 -9.76 -2.86
C ILE A 188 -13.78 -9.69 -2.80
N ALA A 189 -13.22 -8.80 -1.98
CA ALA A 189 -11.80 -8.50 -1.99
C ALA A 189 -10.93 -9.60 -1.37
N VAL A 190 -11.40 -10.29 -0.32
CA VAL A 190 -10.63 -11.38 0.31
C VAL A 190 -10.46 -12.59 -0.62
N PRO A 191 -11.51 -13.15 -1.24
CA PRO A 191 -11.33 -14.20 -2.24
C PRO A 191 -10.47 -13.76 -3.43
N ALA A 192 -10.66 -12.53 -3.93
CA ALA A 192 -9.84 -12.00 -5.02
C ALA A 192 -8.35 -11.93 -4.63
N CYS A 193 -8.04 -11.48 -3.40
CA CYS A 193 -6.69 -11.47 -2.87
C CYS A 193 -6.10 -12.89 -2.74
N LEU A 194 -6.88 -13.87 -2.30
CA LEU A 194 -6.46 -15.28 -2.24
C LEU A 194 -6.17 -15.86 -3.64
N LEU A 195 -6.99 -15.53 -4.63
CA LEU A 195 -6.83 -15.95 -6.01
C LEU A 195 -5.63 -15.31 -6.73
N THR A 196 -4.99 -14.29 -6.13
CA THR A 196 -3.71 -13.79 -6.66
C THR A 196 -2.56 -14.78 -6.52
N PHE A 197 -2.69 -15.78 -5.65
CA PHE A 197 -1.62 -16.69 -5.22
C PHE A 197 -0.38 -15.95 -4.70
N SER A 198 -0.54 -14.71 -4.25
CA SER A 198 0.54 -13.92 -3.65
C SER A 198 0.83 -14.37 -2.22
N ARG A 199 2.03 -14.92 -1.99
CA ARG A 199 2.47 -15.35 -0.66
C ARG A 199 2.53 -14.19 0.33
N GLY A 200 3.02 -13.04 -0.12
CA GLY A 200 3.00 -11.80 0.67
C GLY A 200 1.58 -11.34 1.00
N GLY A 201 0.64 -11.47 0.04
CA GLY A 201 -0.79 -11.23 0.27
C GLY A 201 -1.37 -12.15 1.36
N TYR A 202 -1.02 -13.43 1.36
CA TYR A 202 -1.45 -14.38 2.41
C TYR A 202 -0.90 -14.02 3.80
N LEU A 203 0.37 -13.60 3.86
CA LEU A 203 0.96 -13.11 5.11
C LEU A 203 0.26 -11.84 5.60
N GLY A 204 -0.07 -10.92 4.69
CA GLY A 204 -0.84 -9.71 5.01
C GLY A 204 -2.23 -10.03 5.54
N LEU A 205 -2.99 -10.94 4.89
CA LEU A 205 -4.30 -11.40 5.35
C LEU A 205 -4.22 -12.09 6.72
N LEU A 206 -3.21 -12.93 6.93
CA LEU A 206 -2.97 -13.58 8.21
C LEU A 206 -2.69 -12.55 9.31
N ALA A 207 -1.85 -11.56 9.04
CA ALA A 207 -1.56 -10.47 9.99
C ALA A 207 -2.83 -9.69 10.36
N ILE A 208 -3.72 -9.41 9.40
CA ILE A 208 -5.02 -8.77 9.65
C ILE A 208 -5.89 -9.65 10.56
N GLY A 209 -6.05 -10.92 10.24
CA GLY A 209 -6.87 -11.85 11.02
C GLY A 209 -6.37 -12.02 12.45
N VAL A 210 -5.07 -12.22 12.64
CA VAL A 210 -4.43 -12.33 13.95
C VAL A 210 -4.56 -10.99 14.72
N GLY A 211 -4.32 -9.86 14.06
CA GLY A 211 -4.43 -8.56 14.71
C GLY A 211 -5.84 -8.24 15.21
N LEU A 212 -6.88 -8.57 14.42
CA LEU A 212 -8.29 -8.47 14.86
C LEU A 212 -8.58 -9.39 16.04
N ALA A 213 -8.09 -10.64 15.98
CA ALA A 213 -8.28 -11.63 17.03
C ALA A 213 -7.65 -11.16 18.36
N LEU A 214 -6.45 -10.59 18.32
CA LEU A 214 -5.74 -10.06 19.51
C LEU A 214 -6.49 -8.93 20.19
N GLY A 215 -7.24 -8.12 19.45
CA GLY A 215 -8.10 -7.06 19.98
C GLY A 215 -9.37 -7.55 20.69
N HIS A 216 -9.68 -8.84 20.65
CA HIS A 216 -10.91 -9.39 21.18
C HIS A 216 -10.70 -10.14 22.53
N ARG A 217 -11.72 -10.13 23.41
CA ARG A 217 -11.65 -10.85 24.70
C ARG A 217 -11.39 -12.36 24.57
N ARG A 218 -11.86 -12.98 23.49
CA ARG A 218 -11.62 -14.41 23.16
C ARG A 218 -10.39 -14.61 22.27
N ARG A 219 -9.36 -13.80 22.45
CA ARG A 219 -8.19 -13.71 21.55
C ARG A 219 -7.54 -15.04 21.24
N ILE A 220 -7.33 -15.92 22.24
CA ILE A 220 -6.67 -17.22 22.01
C ILE A 220 -7.49 -18.07 21.05
N ALA A 221 -8.80 -18.20 21.29
CA ALA A 221 -9.67 -19.00 20.42
C ALA A 221 -9.76 -18.43 19.00
N LEU A 222 -9.82 -17.10 18.86
CA LEU A 222 -9.89 -16.45 17.56
C LEU A 222 -8.55 -16.50 16.80
N VAL A 223 -7.41 -16.39 17.48
CA VAL A 223 -6.10 -16.60 16.86
C VAL A 223 -6.01 -18.07 16.38
N ALA A 224 -6.37 -19.04 17.24
CA ALA A 224 -6.39 -20.44 16.85
C ALA A 224 -7.31 -20.68 15.63
N ALA A 225 -8.52 -20.10 15.63
CA ALA A 225 -9.45 -20.19 14.50
C ALA A 225 -8.85 -19.56 13.21
N THR A 226 -8.18 -18.42 13.33
CA THR A 226 -7.49 -17.77 12.19
C THR A 226 -6.38 -18.67 11.63
N LEU A 227 -5.57 -19.28 12.49
CA LEU A 227 -4.50 -20.19 12.07
C LEU A 227 -5.07 -21.47 11.43
N VAL A 228 -6.14 -22.04 11.99
CA VAL A 228 -6.83 -23.19 11.40
C VAL A 228 -7.42 -22.84 10.03
N ALA A 229 -8.05 -21.66 9.89
CA ALA A 229 -8.55 -21.19 8.59
C ALA A 229 -7.41 -20.99 7.58
N ALA A 230 -6.29 -20.39 7.97
CA ALA A 230 -5.11 -20.26 7.12
C ALA A 230 -4.55 -21.63 6.70
N LEU A 231 -4.50 -22.59 7.63
CA LEU A 231 -4.09 -23.97 7.32
C LEU A 231 -5.06 -24.63 6.35
N ALA A 232 -6.37 -24.48 6.53
CA ALA A 232 -7.37 -25.01 5.60
C ALA A 232 -7.22 -24.40 4.20
N VAL A 233 -7.05 -23.09 4.10
CA VAL A 233 -6.79 -22.39 2.83
C VAL A 233 -5.51 -22.90 2.17
N SER A 234 -4.44 -23.14 2.94
CA SER A 234 -3.17 -23.66 2.42
C SER A 234 -3.28 -25.09 1.82
N ARG A 235 -4.37 -25.82 2.09
CA ARG A 235 -4.65 -27.16 1.54
C ARG A 235 -5.41 -27.12 0.21
N ILE A 236 -5.91 -25.97 -0.20
CA ILE A 236 -6.57 -25.82 -1.51
C ILE A 236 -5.53 -26.11 -2.61
N PRO A 237 -5.79 -27.03 -3.57
CA PRO A 237 -4.76 -27.55 -4.47
C PRO A 237 -3.88 -26.51 -5.18
N PRO A 238 -4.40 -25.44 -5.80
CA PRO A 238 -3.55 -24.43 -6.44
C PRO A 238 -2.66 -23.67 -5.45
N ILE A 239 -3.17 -23.44 -4.23
CA ILE A 239 -2.41 -22.77 -3.16
C ILE A 239 -1.35 -23.71 -2.58
N ALA A 240 -1.74 -24.96 -2.31
CA ALA A 240 -0.85 -26.00 -1.81
C ALA A 240 0.34 -26.24 -2.75
N SER A 241 0.08 -26.35 -4.05
CA SER A 241 1.14 -26.48 -5.08
C SER A 241 2.09 -25.31 -5.02
N ARG A 242 1.56 -24.07 -4.98
CA ARG A 242 2.37 -22.84 -4.93
C ARG A 242 3.23 -22.75 -3.67
N LEU A 243 2.69 -23.15 -2.51
CA LEU A 243 3.44 -23.19 -1.25
C LEU A 243 4.44 -24.35 -1.21
N GLY A 244 4.16 -25.47 -1.88
CA GLY A 244 5.04 -26.64 -1.96
C GLY A 244 6.40 -26.32 -2.58
N HIS A 245 6.46 -25.43 -3.59
CA HIS A 245 7.72 -24.99 -4.17
C HIS A 245 8.63 -24.27 -3.17
N GLU A 246 8.06 -23.63 -2.13
CA GLU A 246 8.85 -22.92 -1.11
C GLU A 246 9.45 -23.84 -0.05
N VAL A 247 8.91 -25.04 0.13
CA VAL A 247 9.41 -26.02 1.12
C VAL A 247 10.65 -26.74 0.58
N ASN A 248 10.72 -26.91 -0.74
CA ASN A 248 11.87 -27.55 -1.38
C ASN A 248 12.94 -26.50 -1.72
N LEU A 249 14.02 -26.44 -0.94
CA LEU A 249 15.11 -25.50 -1.14
C LEU A 249 15.91 -25.73 -2.44
N ALA A 250 15.79 -26.90 -3.07
CA ALA A 250 16.42 -27.23 -4.34
C ALA A 250 15.51 -26.91 -5.56
N ASP A 251 14.26 -26.51 -5.32
CA ASP A 251 13.33 -26.19 -6.41
C ASP A 251 13.78 -24.91 -7.12
N PRO A 252 13.93 -24.93 -8.47
CA PRO A 252 14.29 -23.74 -9.24
C PRO A 252 13.26 -22.61 -9.12
N ASN A 253 12.01 -22.93 -8.77
CA ASN A 253 10.90 -21.97 -8.59
C ASN A 253 10.75 -21.49 -7.15
N ASN A 254 11.67 -21.85 -6.24
CA ASN A 254 11.66 -21.40 -4.85
C ASN A 254 12.02 -19.93 -4.74
N SER A 255 11.00 -19.08 -4.60
CA SER A 255 11.18 -17.64 -4.56
C SER A 255 11.82 -17.13 -3.25
N LEU A 256 11.77 -17.89 -2.16
CA LEU A 256 12.44 -17.52 -0.91
C LEU A 256 13.97 -17.65 -1.04
N VAL A 257 14.43 -18.71 -1.71
CA VAL A 257 15.86 -18.91 -2.00
C VAL A 257 16.37 -17.81 -2.93
N GLU A 258 15.61 -17.48 -3.99
CA GLU A 258 15.99 -16.39 -4.88
C GLU A 258 16.03 -15.04 -4.16
N ARG A 259 15.02 -14.75 -3.33
CA ARG A 259 15.01 -13.52 -2.50
C ARG A 259 16.18 -13.48 -1.51
N ALA A 260 16.51 -14.60 -0.84
CA ALA A 260 17.63 -14.65 0.08
C ALA A 260 18.96 -14.33 -0.62
N ARG A 261 19.17 -14.85 -1.84
CA ARG A 261 20.34 -14.50 -2.68
C ARG A 261 20.36 -13.01 -3.06
N LEU A 262 19.20 -12.49 -3.49
CA LEU A 262 19.04 -11.09 -3.84
C LEU A 262 19.30 -10.18 -2.62
N TRP A 263 18.74 -10.51 -1.45
CA TRP A 263 19.00 -9.75 -0.21
C TRP A 263 20.47 -9.78 0.20
N GLY A 264 21.14 -10.93 0.07
CA GLY A 264 22.58 -11.03 0.31
C GLY A 264 23.40 -10.14 -0.62
N ALA A 265 23.06 -10.09 -1.91
CA ALA A 265 23.69 -9.19 -2.87
C ALA A 265 23.38 -7.71 -2.55
N THR A 266 22.12 -7.40 -2.24
CA THR A 266 21.68 -6.05 -1.86
C THR A 266 22.43 -5.55 -0.62
N LEU A 267 22.61 -6.39 0.40
CA LEU A 267 23.34 -6.01 1.60
C LEU A 267 24.83 -5.77 1.32
N ARG A 268 25.45 -6.51 0.39
CA ARG A 268 26.84 -6.22 -0.05
C ARG A 268 26.91 -4.86 -0.74
N MET A 269 26.00 -4.58 -1.67
CA MET A 269 25.87 -3.28 -2.33
C MET A 269 25.68 -2.14 -1.31
N LEU A 270 24.81 -2.31 -0.32
CA LEU A 270 24.55 -1.30 0.71
C LEU A 270 25.71 -1.10 1.68
N ARG A 271 26.60 -2.09 1.88
CA ARG A 271 27.86 -1.89 2.62
C ARG A 271 28.82 -0.96 1.89
N ASP A 272 28.83 -1.01 0.56
CA ASP A 272 29.68 -0.14 -0.26
C ASP A 272 29.04 1.24 -0.47
N HIS A 273 27.69 1.32 -0.44
CA HIS A 273 26.91 2.55 -0.65
C HIS A 273 25.94 2.83 0.51
N PRO A 274 26.38 2.93 1.79
CA PRO A 274 25.49 2.93 2.95
C PRO A 274 24.62 4.18 3.07
N LEU A 275 25.12 5.35 2.63
CA LEU A 275 24.44 6.63 2.83
C LEU A 275 23.35 6.86 1.79
N PHE A 276 23.63 6.59 0.52
CA PHE A 276 22.77 6.98 -0.60
C PHE A 276 22.11 5.79 -1.31
N GLY A 277 22.53 4.55 -1.01
CA GLY A 277 22.07 3.37 -1.75
C GLY A 277 22.46 3.42 -3.23
N GLY A 278 21.55 3.01 -4.11
CA GLY A 278 21.71 3.09 -5.57
C GLY A 278 21.08 4.34 -6.19
N GLY A 279 20.37 5.15 -5.40
CA GLY A 279 19.53 6.24 -5.88
C GLY A 279 18.21 5.77 -6.48
N LEU A 280 17.28 6.70 -6.65
CA LEU A 280 15.96 6.40 -7.23
C LEU A 280 16.08 5.79 -8.62
N SER A 281 15.38 4.66 -8.87
CA SER A 281 15.47 3.89 -10.13
C SER A 281 16.88 3.32 -10.42
N GLY A 282 17.82 3.41 -9.48
CA GLY A 282 19.21 3.02 -9.67
C GLY A 282 19.54 1.58 -9.25
N PHE A 283 18.61 0.87 -8.59
CA PHE A 283 18.87 -0.45 -8.02
C PHE A 283 19.44 -1.45 -9.03
N LYS A 284 18.85 -1.55 -10.23
CA LYS A 284 19.27 -2.50 -11.26
C LYS A 284 20.73 -2.31 -11.67
N GLN A 285 21.19 -1.06 -11.84
CA GLN A 285 22.58 -0.75 -12.18
C GLN A 285 23.51 -0.95 -10.99
N ALA A 286 23.10 -0.54 -9.79
CA ALA A 286 23.90 -0.62 -8.59
C ALA A 286 24.13 -2.07 -8.13
N ILE A 287 23.18 -2.99 -8.34
CA ILE A 287 23.27 -4.40 -7.93
C ILE A 287 24.10 -5.26 -8.90
N ALA A 288 24.25 -4.84 -10.15
CA ALA A 288 24.91 -5.64 -11.20
C ALA A 288 26.31 -6.16 -10.83
N PRO A 289 27.20 -5.41 -10.15
CA PRO A 289 28.53 -5.91 -9.76
C PRO A 289 28.54 -7.00 -8.69
N TYR A 290 27.40 -7.25 -8.00
CA TYR A 290 27.35 -8.08 -6.79
C TYR A 290 26.97 -9.54 -7.04
N GLY A 291 27.13 -10.03 -8.28
CA GLY A 291 27.17 -11.46 -8.58
C GLY A 291 25.81 -12.15 -8.65
N LEU A 292 24.75 -11.42 -9.00
CA LEU A 292 23.53 -12.06 -9.47
C LEU A 292 23.81 -12.65 -10.87
N ARG A 293 23.51 -13.95 -11.08
CA ARG A 293 23.64 -14.57 -12.41
C ARG A 293 22.90 -13.73 -13.44
N GLN A 294 23.50 -13.51 -14.61
CA GLN A 294 22.97 -12.65 -15.68
C GLN A 294 21.48 -12.90 -15.99
N SER A 295 21.00 -14.14 -15.92
CA SER A 295 19.60 -14.49 -16.17
C SER A 295 18.61 -14.00 -15.09
N ALA A 296 19.05 -13.82 -13.85
CA ALA A 296 18.21 -13.34 -12.75
C ALA A 296 18.33 -11.82 -12.54
N ALA A 297 19.45 -11.21 -12.97
CA ALA A 297 19.69 -9.78 -12.78
C ALA A 297 18.99 -8.90 -13.81
N GLU A 298 18.68 -9.42 -14.99
CA GLU A 298 18.08 -8.61 -16.06
C GLU A 298 16.65 -8.15 -15.76
N ASP A 299 15.87 -8.90 -14.95
CA ASP A 299 14.48 -8.60 -14.64
C ASP A 299 14.26 -8.08 -13.21
N VAL A 300 15.31 -7.99 -12.37
CA VAL A 300 15.14 -7.54 -10.99
C VAL A 300 15.19 -6.02 -10.89
N MET A 301 14.03 -5.42 -10.73
CA MET A 301 13.89 -3.97 -10.60
C MET A 301 14.03 -3.45 -9.17
N TYR A 302 13.90 -4.31 -8.14
CA TYR A 302 13.94 -3.94 -6.72
C TYR A 302 14.16 -5.19 -5.83
N PRO A 303 14.62 -5.03 -4.57
CA PRO A 303 15.03 -6.15 -3.72
C PRO A 303 13.91 -7.00 -3.13
N HIS A 304 12.63 -6.76 -3.46
CA HIS A 304 11.47 -7.45 -2.87
C HIS A 304 11.47 -7.50 -1.33
N ASN A 305 11.85 -6.39 -0.71
CA ASN A 305 11.82 -6.19 0.72
C ASN A 305 11.71 -4.69 0.99
N ILE A 306 10.71 -4.28 1.79
CA ILE A 306 10.38 -2.87 1.99
C ILE A 306 11.51 -2.06 2.64
N VAL A 307 12.26 -2.68 3.57
CA VAL A 307 13.38 -2.05 4.28
C VAL A 307 14.55 -1.86 3.34
N LEU A 308 14.94 -2.93 2.64
CA LEU A 308 16.03 -2.88 1.68
C LEU A 308 15.70 -1.93 0.53
N ASN A 309 14.44 -1.94 0.06
CA ASN A 309 14.04 -1.05 -1.02
C ASN A 309 14.06 0.43 -0.61
N ALA A 310 13.54 0.76 0.57
CA ALA A 310 13.62 2.14 1.07
C ALA A 310 15.09 2.60 1.17
N TRP A 311 15.98 1.73 1.65
CA TRP A 311 17.41 2.05 1.76
C TRP A 311 18.10 2.15 0.39
N THR A 312 17.84 1.22 -0.52
CA THR A 312 18.45 1.26 -1.86
C THR A 312 18.01 2.43 -2.70
N GLU A 313 16.71 2.81 -2.62
CA GLU A 313 16.13 3.88 -3.45
C GLU A 313 16.37 5.28 -2.89
N THR A 314 16.34 5.45 -1.55
CA THR A 314 16.38 6.78 -0.92
C THR A 314 17.49 6.94 0.13
N GLY A 315 18.41 5.96 0.21
CA GLY A 315 19.47 5.97 1.19
C GLY A 315 18.98 5.78 2.62
N ILE A 316 19.95 5.82 3.57
CA ILE A 316 19.63 5.66 4.99
C ILE A 316 18.67 6.76 5.51
N LEU A 317 18.79 7.98 4.98
CA LEU A 317 17.93 9.09 5.36
C LEU A 317 16.47 8.81 5.01
N GLY A 318 16.21 8.27 3.82
CA GLY A 318 14.86 7.90 3.39
C GLY A 318 14.32 6.70 4.16
N LEU A 319 15.14 5.71 4.47
CA LEU A 319 14.76 4.59 5.34
C LEU A 319 14.31 5.09 6.72
N VAL A 320 15.07 6.00 7.35
CA VAL A 320 14.72 6.61 8.65
C VAL A 320 13.43 7.41 8.55
N ALA A 321 13.27 8.22 7.50
CA ALA A 321 12.07 9.02 7.28
C ALA A 321 10.82 8.13 7.08
N PHE A 322 10.94 7.07 6.28
CA PHE A 322 9.86 6.13 6.05
C PHE A 322 9.49 5.34 7.32
N GLY A 323 10.48 4.87 8.08
CA GLY A 323 10.26 4.24 9.39
C GLY A 323 9.55 5.19 10.37
N TRP A 324 9.94 6.47 10.38
CA TRP A 324 9.27 7.50 11.19
C TRP A 324 7.80 7.69 10.77
N LEU A 325 7.50 7.71 9.46
CA LEU A 325 6.11 7.77 8.96
C LEU A 325 5.27 6.59 9.48
N LEU A 326 5.80 5.36 9.42
CA LEU A 326 5.11 4.17 9.92
C LEU A 326 4.84 4.26 11.43
N ILE A 327 5.84 4.67 12.21
CA ILE A 327 5.70 4.85 13.67
C ILE A 327 4.65 5.93 13.97
N GLN A 328 4.68 7.05 13.25
CA GLN A 328 3.69 8.12 13.44
C GLN A 328 2.29 7.68 13.05
N ALA A 329 2.12 6.88 11.99
CA ALA A 329 0.83 6.31 11.61
C ALA A 329 0.23 5.48 12.77
N VAL A 330 1.03 4.61 13.37
CA VAL A 330 0.59 3.79 14.51
C VAL A 330 0.30 4.67 15.74
N ARG A 331 1.15 5.65 16.05
CA ARG A 331 0.92 6.58 17.17
C ARG A 331 -0.38 7.36 17.01
N VAL A 332 -0.60 7.97 15.83
CA VAL A 332 -1.83 8.70 15.51
C VAL A 332 -3.04 7.78 15.61
N ALA A 333 -2.93 6.54 15.12
CA ALA A 333 -4.02 5.59 15.18
C ALA A 333 -4.34 5.14 16.62
N ILE A 334 -3.33 4.91 17.48
CA ILE A 334 -3.54 4.59 18.89
C ILE A 334 -4.23 5.77 19.61
N THR A 335 -3.76 7.00 19.40
CA THR A 335 -4.37 8.20 19.97
C THR A 335 -5.80 8.37 19.47
N GLY A 336 -6.02 8.23 18.17
CA GLY A 336 -7.34 8.36 17.56
C GLY A 336 -8.35 7.31 18.04
N TRP A 337 -7.91 6.06 18.27
CA TRP A 337 -8.75 5.04 18.90
C TRP A 337 -9.26 5.45 20.27
N ARG A 338 -8.45 6.17 21.05
CA ARG A 338 -8.80 6.61 22.41
C ARG A 338 -9.60 7.91 22.42
N GLU A 339 -9.24 8.88 21.61
CA GLU A 339 -9.64 10.28 21.73
C GLU A 339 -10.56 10.78 20.62
N ALA A 340 -10.61 10.11 19.45
CA ALA A 340 -11.45 10.57 18.35
C ALA A 340 -12.95 10.40 18.65
N GLU A 341 -13.74 11.17 17.90
CA GLU A 341 -15.19 11.05 17.93
C GLU A 341 -15.65 9.61 17.59
N PRO A 342 -16.74 9.10 18.24
CA PRO A 342 -17.20 7.72 18.05
C PRO A 342 -17.37 7.27 16.59
N SER A 343 -17.77 8.19 15.70
CA SER A 343 -17.91 7.91 14.27
C SER A 343 -16.61 7.55 13.55
N TRP A 344 -15.46 8.06 14.05
CA TRP A 344 -14.14 7.85 13.48
C TRP A 344 -13.39 6.66 14.11
N ARG A 345 -13.74 6.30 15.35
CA ARG A 345 -13.01 5.26 16.11
C ARG A 345 -12.85 3.94 15.34
N PRO A 346 -13.85 3.43 14.60
CA PRO A 346 -13.71 2.18 13.85
C PRO A 346 -12.61 2.20 12.77
N LEU A 347 -12.17 3.38 12.32
CA LEU A 347 -11.10 3.52 11.34
C LEU A 347 -9.72 3.14 11.90
N TYR A 348 -9.43 3.49 13.15
CA TYR A 348 -8.08 3.44 13.71
C TYR A 348 -7.48 2.04 13.88
N PRO A 349 -8.22 1.03 14.37
CA PRO A 349 -7.69 -0.34 14.33
C PRO A 349 -7.38 -0.78 12.89
N GLY A 350 -8.19 -0.34 11.91
CA GLY A 350 -7.95 -0.59 10.50
C GLY A 350 -6.64 0.03 10.00
N VAL A 351 -6.31 1.26 10.44
CA VAL A 351 -5.03 1.91 10.13
C VAL A 351 -3.86 1.13 10.72
N ILE A 352 -3.95 0.69 11.98
CA ILE A 352 -2.91 -0.13 12.61
C ILE A 352 -2.73 -1.44 11.83
N LEU A 353 -3.84 -2.13 11.54
CA LEU A 353 -3.81 -3.38 10.80
C LEU A 353 -3.25 -3.20 9.38
N ALA A 354 -3.58 -2.10 8.70
CA ALA A 354 -3.04 -1.78 7.38
C ALA A 354 -1.52 -1.58 7.42
N VAL A 355 -1.01 -0.82 8.41
CA VAL A 355 0.44 -0.62 8.59
C VAL A 355 1.13 -1.94 8.93
N VAL A 356 0.58 -2.73 9.85
CA VAL A 356 1.14 -4.05 10.23
C VAL A 356 1.14 -4.99 9.02
N ALA A 357 0.02 -5.11 8.31
CA ALA A 357 -0.07 -5.96 7.14
C ALA A 357 0.85 -5.49 6.00
N MET A 358 1.00 -4.17 5.80
CA MET A 358 1.95 -3.60 4.85
C MET A 358 3.40 -3.96 5.22
N VAL A 359 3.79 -3.86 6.48
CA VAL A 359 5.14 -4.24 6.93
C VAL A 359 5.36 -5.74 6.77
N VAL A 360 4.41 -6.59 7.19
CA VAL A 360 4.49 -8.06 7.07
C VAL A 360 4.56 -8.49 5.60
N HIS A 361 3.69 -7.95 4.73
CA HIS A 361 3.77 -8.20 3.28
C HIS A 361 5.10 -7.67 2.72
N GLY A 362 5.54 -6.52 3.22
CA GLY A 362 6.77 -5.85 2.83
C GLY A 362 8.06 -6.57 3.20
N LEU A 363 8.03 -7.60 4.06
CA LEU A 363 9.19 -8.47 4.29
C LEU A 363 9.58 -9.26 3.03
N VAL A 364 8.64 -9.46 2.12
CA VAL A 364 8.82 -10.26 0.90
C VAL A 364 8.42 -9.51 -0.38
N ASP A 365 8.02 -8.24 -0.29
CA ASP A 365 7.67 -7.37 -1.42
C ASP A 365 7.82 -5.88 -1.05
N VAL A 366 7.31 -4.95 -1.89
CA VAL A 366 7.51 -3.50 -1.73
C VAL A 366 6.16 -2.73 -1.78
N PRO A 367 5.36 -2.72 -0.72
CA PRO A 367 3.99 -2.22 -0.68
C PRO A 367 3.85 -0.69 -0.67
N TYR A 368 4.85 0.06 -1.06
CA TYR A 368 4.82 1.53 -1.18
C TYR A 368 5.21 2.03 -2.58
N TRP A 369 6.21 1.40 -3.20
CA TRP A 369 6.95 1.92 -4.36
C TRP A 369 6.22 1.70 -5.70
N LYS A 370 5.00 2.27 -5.80
CA LYS A 370 4.16 2.40 -6.99
C LYS A 370 3.26 3.62 -6.83
N ASN A 371 2.78 4.20 -7.94
CA ASN A 371 1.94 5.40 -7.92
C ASN A 371 0.66 5.20 -7.09
N ASP A 372 -0.06 4.11 -7.32
CA ASP A 372 -1.31 3.77 -6.61
C ASP A 372 -1.08 3.48 -5.13
N LEU A 373 -0.05 2.69 -4.80
CA LEU A 373 0.27 2.29 -3.43
C LEU A 373 0.74 3.48 -2.58
N SER A 374 1.53 4.39 -3.16
CA SER A 374 1.96 5.60 -2.45
C SER A 374 0.78 6.55 -2.20
N VAL A 375 -0.12 6.72 -3.17
CA VAL A 375 -1.35 7.52 -3.00
C VAL A 375 -2.26 6.90 -1.94
N GLU A 376 -2.44 5.57 -1.94
CA GLU A 376 -3.21 4.84 -0.92
C GLU A 376 -2.61 5.04 0.48
N PHE A 377 -1.30 4.87 0.62
CA PHE A 377 -0.59 5.07 1.88
C PHE A 377 -0.80 6.48 2.45
N TRP A 378 -0.56 7.52 1.64
CA TRP A 378 -0.72 8.89 2.08
C TRP A 378 -2.18 9.26 2.34
N ALA A 379 -3.13 8.69 1.60
CA ALA A 379 -4.56 8.85 1.90
C ALA A 379 -4.94 8.20 3.23
N LEU A 380 -4.38 7.04 3.57
CA LEU A 380 -4.58 6.39 4.86
C LEU A 380 -4.08 7.27 6.03
N LEU A 381 -2.89 7.88 5.88
CA LEU A 381 -2.36 8.83 6.86
C LEU A 381 -3.26 10.07 7.01
N ALA A 382 -3.77 10.59 5.90
CA ALA A 382 -4.68 11.74 5.89
C ALA A 382 -6.00 11.42 6.60
N LEU A 383 -6.59 10.25 6.35
CA LEU A 383 -7.80 9.77 7.03
C LEU A 383 -7.57 9.63 8.54
N ALA A 384 -6.44 9.05 8.96
CA ALA A 384 -6.09 8.90 10.37
C ALA A 384 -5.95 10.25 11.08
N TRP A 385 -5.24 11.21 10.47
CA TRP A 385 -5.06 12.53 11.07
C TRP A 385 -6.34 13.37 11.06
N ALA A 386 -7.11 13.35 9.98
CA ALA A 386 -8.35 14.10 9.87
C ALA A 386 -9.35 13.70 10.97
N GLY A 387 -9.47 12.40 11.27
CA GLY A 387 -10.37 11.92 12.30
C GLY A 387 -9.94 12.30 13.72
N LEU A 388 -8.63 12.39 13.99
CA LEU A 388 -8.12 12.85 15.30
C LEU A 388 -8.30 14.37 15.47
N ARG A 389 -8.15 15.13 14.38
CA ARG A 389 -8.32 16.59 14.36
C ARG A 389 -9.80 16.99 14.44
N TRP A 390 -10.71 16.17 13.97
CA TRP A 390 -12.13 16.46 13.97
C TRP A 390 -12.67 16.47 15.41
N ARG A 391 -12.96 17.66 15.89
CA ARG A 391 -13.80 17.88 17.07
C ARG A 391 -15.19 18.22 16.55
N GLY A 392 -16.18 17.37 16.80
CA GLY A 392 -17.58 17.60 16.39
C GLY A 392 -18.03 19.03 16.65
N PRO A 393 -19.12 19.49 16.04
CA PRO A 393 -19.67 20.78 16.38
C PRO A 393 -19.77 20.85 17.91
N ALA A 394 -19.14 21.87 18.51
CA ALA A 394 -19.21 22.09 19.95
C ALA A 394 -20.70 21.95 20.33
N ALA A 395 -20.99 21.02 21.26
CA ALA A 395 -22.33 20.90 21.82
C ALA A 395 -22.67 22.30 22.33
N GLY A 396 -23.57 22.98 21.62
CA GLY A 396 -23.96 24.31 22.01
C GLY A 396 -24.43 24.24 23.44
N HIS A 397 -23.81 25.04 24.29
CA HIS A 397 -24.34 25.31 25.58
C HIS A 397 -25.70 25.99 25.36
N GLY A 398 -26.77 25.20 25.41
CA GLY A 398 -28.13 25.63 25.51
C GLY A 398 -28.52 25.75 26.96
#